data_0875635c0857f65dc83b3d82fb21fd49
#
_entry.id   0875635c0857f65dc83b3d82fb21fd49
#
_cell.length_a   1.000
_cell.length_b   1.000
_cell.length_c   1.000
_cell.angle_alpha   90.00
_cell.angle_beta   90.00
_cell.angle_gamma   90.00
#
_symmetry.space_group_name_H-M   'P 1'
#
loop_
_entity.id
_entity.type
_entity.pdbx_description
1 polymer ?
#
loop_
_entity_poly.entity_id
_entity_poly.type
_entity_poly.pdbx_seq_one_letter_code
_entity_poly.pdbx_strand_id
1 'polypeptide(L)'
;MSDKRAALEKVIAKLAKLLPLLASDKDGEVVNAAQAIRRLLATVKLDFHDLVAFLTGNETQLEELLRSLFEKEPDVLLRLGLSGATLFHSAEGVTFADVMVDGRRKTWQLSDSGFGDWLLHQYFLERRKAPATSAMKSAIRSLSAYAVFQGEEHEVHLRVAESGGRIYLDLGDAEWHVVEIDAGGWRVLDNPPVRFRRTPGMRSLPIPQRGGSVPQLRRFVNLSDNDFVLFVSVLLSAFRVGRPQPALILCGEEGAAKTTLAKIHRLLIDPSAVPLRRLPATVRDLFVSAHNEYALSFDNVSQITPAISDAICQISSGSGFSTRRLYTDSGEFQVSGTRPVVLNGIPNAITRPDLADRAVVLSLSRIKQRISESEFWAAFELDHASIIGALLDAVAHGLREIQNVRPQRLPRMADFATWSVACEAAYAEPGSFVRAFETSAVETVETVIEQDSVATAIGSFMIDRDHWQGTATQLMHELASNDRTEAQVSHWTDWPRDVSGFGRRLRVVTASLRKVGVGVDFGKARDRRQTRIVELSKVEVPFQQPDHRAQERPPAAGTTGADRADRADRADGADGRDAYKTAGASRNAIESLQSRA
;
A
#
# COMPACT_ATOMS: atom_id res chain seq x y z
N MET A 1 -17.59 -35.80 48.73
CA MET A 1 -17.07 -36.23 47.41
C MET A 1 -15.86 -35.42 46.95
N SER A 2 -15.81 -34.11 47.17
CA SER A 2 -14.69 -33.22 46.80
C SER A 2 -13.32 -33.66 47.36
N ASP A 3 -13.25 -34.03 48.65
CA ASP A 3 -11.98 -34.40 49.32
C ASP A 3 -11.37 -35.72 48.81
N LYS A 4 -12.22 -36.72 48.51
CA LYS A 4 -11.75 -38.00 47.96
C LYS A 4 -11.21 -37.86 46.53
N ARG A 5 -11.82 -36.94 45.75
CA ARG A 5 -11.37 -36.60 44.41
C ARG A 5 -9.99 -35.93 44.42
N ALA A 6 -9.81 -34.91 45.24
CA ALA A 6 -8.53 -34.22 45.40
C ALA A 6 -7.42 -35.14 45.93
N ALA A 7 -7.78 -36.16 46.75
CA ALA A 7 -6.86 -37.18 47.22
C ALA A 7 -6.45 -38.15 46.09
N LEU A 8 -7.38 -38.56 45.22
CA LEU A 8 -7.12 -39.42 44.07
C LEU A 8 -6.25 -38.72 43.01
N GLU A 9 -6.49 -37.46 42.74
CA GLU A 9 -5.69 -36.66 41.83
C GLU A 9 -4.19 -36.62 42.16
N LYS A 10 -3.83 -36.69 43.44
CA LYS A 10 -2.42 -36.72 43.89
C LYS A 10 -1.69 -38.01 43.52
N VAL A 11 -2.39 -39.12 43.35
CA VAL A 11 -1.79 -40.43 43.06
C VAL A 11 -2.09 -40.95 41.66
N ILE A 12 -2.94 -40.28 40.91
CA ILE A 12 -3.50 -40.73 39.66
C ILE A 12 -2.44 -40.99 38.59
N ALA A 13 -1.38 -40.14 38.49
CA ALA A 13 -0.27 -40.33 37.57
C ALA A 13 0.53 -41.61 37.80
N LYS A 14 0.53 -42.09 39.04
CA LYS A 14 1.15 -43.39 39.40
C LYS A 14 0.18 -44.54 39.14
N LEU A 15 -1.12 -44.37 39.43
CA LEU A 15 -2.17 -45.32 39.11
C LEU A 15 -2.23 -45.61 37.60
N ALA A 16 -2.13 -44.59 36.79
CA ALA A 16 -2.13 -44.70 35.32
C ALA A 16 -1.02 -45.60 34.75
N LYS A 17 0.13 -45.67 35.43
CA LYS A 17 1.24 -46.57 35.05
C LYS A 17 1.03 -48.00 35.50
N LEU A 18 0.23 -48.22 36.53
CA LEU A 18 -0.01 -49.53 37.13
C LEU A 18 -1.27 -50.23 36.58
N LEU A 19 -2.30 -49.45 36.24
CA LEU A 19 -3.56 -49.99 35.74
C LEU A 19 -3.42 -50.85 34.46
N PRO A 20 -2.61 -50.49 33.44
CA PRO A 20 -2.39 -51.34 32.27
C PRO A 20 -1.74 -52.67 32.56
N LEU A 21 -0.94 -52.76 33.67
CA LEU A 21 -0.29 -54.01 34.08
C LEU A 21 -1.27 -55.03 34.65
N LEU A 22 -2.50 -54.63 34.99
CA LEU A 22 -3.56 -55.55 35.40
C LEU A 22 -4.10 -56.39 34.22
N ALA A 23 -3.83 -55.97 32.99
CA ALA A 23 -4.18 -56.70 31.77
C ALA A 23 -3.01 -57.52 31.20
N SER A 24 -1.92 -57.69 31.97
CA SER A 24 -0.78 -58.51 31.55
C SER A 24 -1.13 -59.98 31.58
N ASP A 25 -0.61 -60.76 30.65
CA ASP A 25 -0.79 -62.22 30.56
C ASP A 25 0.03 -62.97 31.61
N LYS A 26 0.83 -62.25 32.41
CA LYS A 26 1.67 -62.83 33.46
C LYS A 26 1.07 -62.58 34.85
N ASP A 27 0.56 -63.65 35.48
CA ASP A 27 -0.07 -63.59 36.81
C ASP A 27 0.75 -62.82 37.85
N GLY A 28 2.08 -62.97 37.82
CA GLY A 28 2.97 -62.25 38.75
C GLY A 28 2.99 -60.76 38.56
N GLU A 29 2.88 -60.25 37.31
CA GLU A 29 2.80 -58.83 36.99
C GLU A 29 1.44 -58.25 37.45
N VAL A 30 0.35 -58.99 37.25
CA VAL A 30 -1.00 -58.61 37.67
C VAL A 30 -1.10 -58.49 39.18
N VAL A 31 -0.59 -59.48 39.93
CA VAL A 31 -0.60 -59.47 41.38
C VAL A 31 0.26 -58.34 41.96
N ASN A 32 1.43 -58.08 41.38
CA ASN A 32 2.31 -57.01 41.79
C ASN A 32 1.69 -55.62 41.49
N ALA A 33 1.06 -55.47 40.32
CA ALA A 33 0.34 -54.26 39.98
C ALA A 33 -0.84 -53.98 40.92
N ALA A 34 -1.66 -54.98 41.19
CA ALA A 34 -2.78 -54.88 42.14
C ALA A 34 -2.31 -54.48 43.56
N GLN A 35 -1.24 -55.07 44.03
CA GLN A 35 -0.65 -54.74 45.36
C GLN A 35 -0.08 -53.31 45.36
N ALA A 36 0.58 -52.89 44.28
CA ALA A 36 1.11 -51.55 44.16
C ALA A 36 -0.01 -50.49 44.10
N ILE A 37 -1.10 -50.76 43.37
CA ILE A 37 -2.29 -49.91 43.35
C ILE A 37 -2.89 -49.80 44.74
N ARG A 38 -3.07 -50.93 45.47
CA ARG A 38 -3.61 -50.94 46.82
C ARG A 38 -2.77 -50.08 47.76
N ARG A 39 -1.44 -50.23 47.73
CA ARG A 39 -0.52 -49.43 48.56
C ARG A 39 -0.62 -47.96 48.24
N LEU A 40 -0.71 -47.62 46.92
CA LEU A 40 -0.79 -46.26 46.46
C LEU A 40 -2.09 -45.57 46.90
N LEU A 41 -3.23 -46.26 46.77
CA LEU A 41 -4.53 -45.76 47.28
C LEU A 41 -4.53 -45.55 48.76
N ALA A 42 -3.92 -46.49 49.53
CA ALA A 42 -3.79 -46.39 51.01
C ALA A 42 -3.01 -45.12 51.39
N THR A 43 -2.03 -44.63 50.61
CA THR A 43 -1.28 -43.41 50.97
C THR A 43 -2.19 -42.17 50.99
N VAL A 44 -3.33 -42.18 50.25
CA VAL A 44 -4.30 -41.12 50.21
C VAL A 44 -5.62 -41.43 50.89
N LYS A 45 -5.63 -42.51 51.73
CA LYS A 45 -6.79 -43.00 52.53
C LYS A 45 -7.99 -43.37 51.63
N LEU A 46 -7.73 -43.97 50.47
CA LEU A 46 -8.71 -44.49 49.52
C LEU A 46 -8.52 -46.00 49.38
N ASP A 47 -9.55 -46.71 48.91
CA ASP A 47 -9.53 -48.11 48.56
C ASP A 47 -9.92 -48.44 47.14
N PHE A 48 -10.01 -49.70 46.74
CA PHE A 48 -10.44 -50.11 45.39
C PHE A 48 -11.91 -49.75 45.12
N HIS A 49 -12.78 -49.72 46.14
CA HIS A 49 -14.19 -49.32 45.96
C HIS A 49 -14.28 -47.83 45.62
N ASP A 50 -13.46 -47.01 46.30
CA ASP A 50 -13.36 -45.58 45.96
C ASP A 50 -12.85 -45.35 44.54
N LEU A 51 -11.86 -46.16 44.12
CA LEU A 51 -11.35 -46.09 42.75
C LEU A 51 -12.41 -46.53 41.72
N VAL A 52 -13.11 -47.65 41.98
CA VAL A 52 -14.20 -48.14 41.12
C VAL A 52 -15.36 -47.14 41.08
N ALA A 53 -15.80 -46.60 42.22
CA ALA A 53 -16.85 -45.60 42.29
C ALA A 53 -16.49 -44.32 41.48
N PHE A 54 -15.21 -43.96 41.52
CA PHE A 54 -14.72 -42.85 40.71
C PHE A 54 -14.72 -43.18 39.19
N LEU A 55 -14.31 -44.39 38.83
CA LEU A 55 -14.23 -44.86 37.45
C LEU A 55 -15.60 -45.13 36.83
N THR A 56 -16.62 -45.54 37.62
CA THR A 56 -17.98 -45.88 37.15
C THR A 56 -18.98 -44.76 37.32
N GLY A 57 -18.65 -43.71 38.10
CA GLY A 57 -19.59 -42.66 38.48
C GLY A 57 -19.81 -41.56 37.42
N ASN A 58 -18.92 -41.45 36.40
CA ASN A 58 -19.06 -40.44 35.36
C ASN A 58 -18.15 -40.77 34.16
N GLU A 59 -18.69 -41.41 33.17
CA GLU A 59 -17.96 -41.86 31.97
C GLU A 59 -17.22 -40.71 31.29
N THR A 60 -17.82 -39.53 31.22
CA THR A 60 -17.24 -38.31 30.64
C THR A 60 -16.02 -37.80 31.44
N GLN A 61 -16.08 -37.86 32.78
CA GLN A 61 -14.96 -37.43 33.63
C GLN A 61 -13.81 -38.42 33.59
N LEU A 62 -14.10 -39.71 33.41
CA LEU A 62 -13.09 -40.75 33.25
C LEU A 62 -12.35 -40.59 31.92
N GLU A 63 -13.09 -40.33 30.82
CA GLU A 63 -12.49 -40.07 29.52
C GLU A 63 -11.59 -38.84 29.55
N GLU A 64 -12.04 -37.73 30.15
CA GLU A 64 -11.24 -36.52 30.33
C GLU A 64 -9.97 -36.78 31.13
N LEU A 65 -10.08 -37.55 32.23
CA LEU A 65 -8.95 -37.89 33.05
C LEU A 65 -7.93 -38.79 32.35
N LEU A 66 -8.39 -39.86 31.67
CA LEU A 66 -7.54 -40.76 30.89
C LEU A 66 -6.87 -39.96 29.74
N ARG A 67 -7.61 -39.12 29.08
CA ARG A 67 -7.08 -38.23 28.06
C ARG A 67 -5.97 -37.31 28.61
N SER A 68 -6.19 -36.71 29.80
CA SER A 68 -5.20 -35.83 30.44
C SER A 68 -3.90 -36.55 30.82
N LEU A 69 -3.97 -37.85 31.11
CA LEU A 69 -2.85 -38.67 31.59
C LEU A 69 -2.04 -39.34 30.48
N PHE A 70 -2.71 -39.75 29.41
CA PHE A 70 -2.10 -40.55 28.34
C PHE A 70 -1.89 -39.79 27.02
N GLU A 71 -2.56 -38.62 26.84
CA GLU A 71 -2.41 -37.83 25.65
C GLU A 71 -0.99 -37.25 25.53
N LYS A 72 -0.31 -37.57 24.44
CA LYS A 72 1.06 -37.07 24.19
C LYS A 72 1.03 -35.57 23.90
N GLU A 73 2.12 -34.87 24.16
CA GLU A 73 2.21 -33.42 23.97
C GLU A 73 1.78 -32.96 22.56
N PRO A 74 2.19 -33.61 21.43
CA PRO A 74 1.72 -33.23 20.12
C PRO A 74 0.20 -33.36 19.92
N ASP A 75 -0.43 -34.39 20.53
CA ASP A 75 -1.86 -34.65 20.40
C ASP A 75 -2.68 -33.61 21.18
N VAL A 76 -2.20 -33.20 22.36
CA VAL A 76 -2.78 -32.10 23.14
C VAL A 76 -2.73 -30.79 22.35
N LEU A 77 -1.56 -30.47 21.81
CA LEU A 77 -1.39 -29.24 20.99
C LEU A 77 -2.27 -29.25 19.74
N LEU A 78 -2.38 -30.42 19.07
CA LEU A 78 -3.26 -30.58 17.92
C LEU A 78 -4.72 -30.35 18.28
N ARG A 79 -5.19 -30.96 19.38
CA ARG A 79 -6.56 -30.78 19.86
C ARG A 79 -6.85 -29.32 20.24
N LEU A 80 -5.93 -28.67 20.99
CA LEU A 80 -6.06 -27.25 21.33
C LEU A 80 -6.11 -26.35 20.11
N GLY A 81 -5.28 -26.63 19.10
CA GLY A 81 -5.30 -25.90 17.84
C GLY A 81 -6.61 -26.08 17.08
N LEU A 82 -7.13 -27.33 16.97
CA LEU A 82 -8.38 -27.62 16.27
C LEU A 82 -9.63 -27.11 17.00
N SER A 83 -9.62 -27.11 18.33
CA SER A 83 -10.80 -26.66 19.10
C SER A 83 -10.83 -25.14 19.32
N GLY A 84 -9.68 -24.47 19.32
CA GLY A 84 -9.56 -23.04 19.64
C GLY A 84 -9.35 -22.12 18.44
N ALA A 85 -9.14 -22.68 17.24
CA ALA A 85 -8.90 -21.91 16.04
C ALA A 85 -9.67 -22.44 14.83
N THR A 86 -10.11 -21.55 13.96
CA THR A 86 -10.60 -21.89 12.62
C THR A 86 -9.42 -21.90 11.65
N LEU A 87 -9.09 -23.08 11.14
CA LEU A 87 -7.94 -23.28 10.24
C LEU A 87 -8.38 -23.16 8.80
N PHE A 88 -7.59 -22.46 8.00
CA PHE A 88 -7.88 -22.23 6.57
C PHE A 88 -6.60 -22.01 5.78
N HIS A 89 -6.71 -21.90 4.45
CA HIS A 89 -5.57 -21.60 3.57
C HIS A 89 -5.91 -20.49 2.55
N SER A 90 -4.89 -19.82 2.02
CA SER A 90 -5.04 -18.95 0.86
C SER A 90 -4.96 -19.74 -0.44
N ALA A 91 -5.31 -19.09 -1.57
CA ALA A 91 -5.18 -19.66 -2.91
C ALA A 91 -3.75 -20.14 -3.24
N GLU A 92 -2.74 -19.49 -2.65
CA GLU A 92 -1.33 -19.87 -2.80
C GLU A 92 -0.92 -21.02 -1.86
N GLY A 93 -1.86 -21.61 -1.11
CA GLY A 93 -1.61 -22.70 -0.16
C GLY A 93 -0.90 -22.28 1.13
N VAL A 94 -0.87 -20.99 1.45
CA VAL A 94 -0.37 -20.49 2.74
C VAL A 94 -1.43 -20.74 3.81
N THR A 95 -1.02 -21.34 4.93
CA THR A 95 -1.94 -21.77 6.01
C THR A 95 -2.07 -20.76 7.12
N PHE A 96 -3.30 -20.54 7.56
CA PHE A 96 -3.68 -19.54 8.55
C PHE A 96 -4.60 -20.11 9.61
N ALA A 97 -4.72 -19.39 10.71
CA ALA A 97 -5.65 -19.64 11.80
C ALA A 97 -6.34 -18.33 12.20
N ASP A 98 -7.68 -18.36 12.26
CA ASP A 98 -8.48 -17.36 12.94
C ASP A 98 -8.67 -17.80 14.39
N VAL A 99 -8.27 -16.98 15.32
CA VAL A 99 -8.39 -17.23 16.76
C VAL A 99 -9.17 -16.10 17.41
N MET A 100 -10.12 -16.44 18.28
CA MET A 100 -10.83 -15.44 19.08
C MET A 100 -10.05 -15.14 20.35
N VAL A 101 -9.59 -13.89 20.48
CA VAL A 101 -8.90 -13.37 21.68
C VAL A 101 -9.65 -12.14 22.16
N ASP A 102 -10.14 -12.16 23.40
CA ASP A 102 -10.93 -11.08 24.00
C ASP A 102 -12.13 -10.65 23.14
N GLY A 103 -12.82 -11.63 22.52
CA GLY A 103 -13.98 -11.41 21.65
C GLY A 103 -13.68 -10.88 20.25
N ARG A 104 -12.39 -10.78 19.87
CA ARG A 104 -11.93 -10.26 18.57
C ARG A 104 -11.19 -11.34 17.79
N ARG A 105 -11.44 -11.39 16.48
CA ARG A 105 -10.76 -12.33 15.59
C ARG A 105 -9.36 -11.83 15.25
N LYS A 106 -8.35 -12.65 15.56
CA LYS A 106 -6.96 -12.44 15.18
C LYS A 106 -6.57 -13.50 14.16
N THR A 107 -6.07 -13.08 13.01
CA THR A 107 -5.63 -13.98 11.93
C THR A 107 -4.11 -14.07 11.93
N TRP A 108 -3.56 -15.27 12.13
CA TRP A 108 -2.13 -15.54 12.09
C TRP A 108 -1.80 -16.61 11.07
N GLN A 109 -0.68 -16.44 10.38
CA GLN A 109 -0.10 -17.52 9.62
C GLN A 109 0.40 -18.61 10.59
N LEU A 110 0.13 -19.90 10.29
CA LEU A 110 0.48 -20.99 11.21
C LEU A 110 1.99 -21.11 11.47
N SER A 111 2.82 -20.65 10.53
CA SER A 111 4.29 -20.60 10.68
C SER A 111 4.80 -19.41 11.48
N ASP A 112 3.96 -18.42 11.77
CA ASP A 112 4.37 -17.21 12.48
C ASP A 112 4.40 -17.43 14.01
N SER A 113 5.20 -16.64 14.70
CA SER A 113 5.32 -16.71 16.17
C SER A 113 3.98 -16.44 16.87
N GLY A 114 3.12 -15.57 16.32
CA GLY A 114 1.85 -15.20 16.96
C GLY A 114 0.92 -16.38 17.21
N PHE A 115 0.75 -17.28 16.22
CA PHE A 115 -0.02 -18.50 16.41
C PHE A 115 0.71 -19.48 17.35
N GLY A 116 2.04 -19.60 17.20
CA GLY A 116 2.86 -20.44 18.07
C GLY A 116 2.77 -20.04 19.55
N ASP A 117 2.86 -18.74 19.84
CA ASP A 117 2.77 -18.18 21.18
C ASP A 117 1.37 -18.37 21.79
N TRP A 118 0.31 -18.18 20.99
CA TRP A 118 -1.05 -18.47 21.41
C TRP A 118 -1.24 -19.95 21.75
N LEU A 119 -0.80 -20.86 20.89
CA LEU A 119 -0.92 -22.31 21.11
C LEU A 119 -0.11 -22.77 22.33
N LEU A 120 1.09 -22.22 22.51
CA LEU A 120 1.93 -22.41 23.68
C LEU A 120 1.22 -21.96 24.97
N HIS A 121 0.58 -20.77 24.91
CA HIS A 121 -0.19 -20.25 26.05
C HIS A 121 -1.38 -21.14 26.39
N GLN A 122 -2.16 -21.62 25.40
CA GLN A 122 -3.25 -22.58 25.65
C GLN A 122 -2.74 -23.86 26.28
N TYR A 123 -1.64 -24.42 25.80
CA TYR A 123 -1.01 -25.58 26.36
C TYR A 123 -0.57 -25.34 27.81
N PHE A 124 0.03 -24.20 28.11
CA PHE A 124 0.45 -23.82 29.45
C PHE A 124 -0.74 -23.69 30.43
N LEU A 125 -1.85 -23.11 29.96
CA LEU A 125 -3.07 -23.01 30.78
C LEU A 125 -3.59 -24.40 31.20
N GLU A 126 -3.56 -25.36 30.26
CA GLU A 126 -4.05 -26.73 30.54
C GLU A 126 -3.04 -27.57 31.32
N ARG A 127 -1.77 -27.57 30.94
CA ARG A 127 -0.76 -28.52 31.47
C ARG A 127 0.18 -27.91 32.51
N ARG A 128 0.18 -26.59 32.70
CA ARG A 128 1.05 -25.84 33.65
C ARG A 128 2.55 -26.13 33.45
N LYS A 129 2.95 -26.49 32.25
CA LYS A 129 4.34 -26.76 31.83
C LYS A 129 4.51 -26.35 30.34
N ALA A 130 5.75 -26.17 29.93
CA ALA A 130 6.07 -25.96 28.53
C ALA A 130 6.11 -27.30 27.76
N PRO A 131 5.61 -27.38 26.51
CA PRO A 131 5.78 -28.53 25.65
C PRO A 131 7.21 -28.61 25.10
N ALA A 132 7.64 -29.78 24.68
CA ALA A 132 8.89 -29.93 23.94
C ALA A 132 8.81 -29.19 22.60
N THR A 133 9.92 -28.55 22.16
CA THR A 133 10.00 -27.86 20.88
C THR A 133 9.65 -28.75 19.68
N SER A 134 10.02 -30.05 19.75
CA SER A 134 9.66 -31.05 18.73
C SER A 134 8.16 -31.31 18.68
N ALA A 135 7.47 -31.32 19.83
CA ALA A 135 6.02 -31.47 19.89
C ALA A 135 5.29 -30.28 19.25
N MET A 136 5.72 -29.04 19.55
CA MET A 136 5.21 -27.84 18.90
C MET A 136 5.37 -27.87 17.39
N LYS A 137 6.57 -28.20 16.89
CA LYS A 137 6.81 -28.30 15.44
C LYS A 137 5.94 -29.37 14.77
N SER A 138 5.78 -30.53 15.42
CA SER A 138 4.93 -31.61 14.91
C SER A 138 3.45 -31.20 14.87
N ALA A 139 2.95 -30.57 15.92
CA ALA A 139 1.57 -30.08 15.98
C ALA A 139 1.28 -29.00 14.93
N ILE A 140 2.15 -27.98 14.81
CA ILE A 140 1.99 -26.94 13.79
C ILE A 140 1.99 -27.53 12.36
N ARG A 141 2.86 -28.50 12.09
CA ARG A 141 2.88 -29.19 10.79
C ARG A 141 1.59 -29.96 10.52
N SER A 142 1.03 -30.63 11.51
CA SER A 142 -0.24 -31.36 11.39
C SER A 142 -1.42 -30.41 11.21
N LEU A 143 -1.45 -29.29 11.95
CA LEU A 143 -2.45 -28.23 11.81
C LEU A 143 -2.36 -27.57 10.42
N SER A 144 -1.16 -27.36 9.89
CA SER A 144 -0.96 -26.84 8.55
C SER A 144 -1.47 -27.80 7.48
N ALA A 145 -1.21 -29.12 7.64
CA ALA A 145 -1.77 -30.12 6.74
C ALA A 145 -3.30 -30.16 6.81
N TYR A 146 -3.87 -30.06 8.01
CA TYR A 146 -5.32 -29.98 8.21
C TYR A 146 -5.91 -28.75 7.48
N ALA A 147 -5.28 -27.56 7.65
CA ALA A 147 -5.71 -26.33 7.00
C ALA A 147 -5.75 -26.43 5.48
N VAL A 148 -4.79 -27.14 4.85
CA VAL A 148 -4.74 -27.34 3.39
C VAL A 148 -5.82 -28.30 2.91
N PHE A 149 -6.05 -29.42 3.62
CA PHE A 149 -6.92 -30.51 3.10
C PHE A 149 -8.36 -30.45 3.63
N GLN A 150 -8.59 -29.78 4.73
CA GLN A 150 -9.92 -29.70 5.39
C GLN A 150 -10.39 -28.26 5.61
N GLY A 151 -9.48 -27.28 5.56
CA GLY A 151 -9.82 -25.86 5.71
C GLY A 151 -10.43 -25.29 4.44
N GLU A 152 -11.21 -24.23 4.58
CA GLU A 152 -11.74 -23.45 3.46
C GLU A 152 -10.64 -22.55 2.87
N GLU A 153 -10.82 -22.14 1.61
CA GLU A 153 -9.97 -21.15 0.98
C GLU A 153 -10.49 -19.74 1.29
N HIS A 154 -9.61 -18.87 1.80
CA HIS A 154 -9.94 -17.48 2.08
C HIS A 154 -8.80 -16.54 1.68
N GLU A 155 -9.19 -15.33 1.21
CA GLU A 155 -8.23 -14.26 0.97
C GLU A 155 -7.75 -13.64 2.30
N VAL A 156 -6.45 -13.31 2.35
CA VAL A 156 -5.81 -12.63 3.48
C VAL A 156 -5.06 -11.41 2.99
N HIS A 157 -5.39 -10.27 3.57
CA HIS A 157 -4.84 -8.98 3.17
C HIS A 157 -3.81 -8.46 4.16
N LEU A 158 -3.02 -7.42 3.78
CA LEU A 158 -2.05 -6.78 4.67
C LEU A 158 -2.67 -5.61 5.45
N ARG A 159 -3.01 -4.54 4.78
CA ARG A 159 -3.48 -3.29 5.39
C ARG A 159 -4.85 -2.89 4.89
N VAL A 160 -5.10 -3.07 3.60
CA VAL A 160 -6.35 -2.70 2.95
C VAL A 160 -6.93 -3.92 2.27
N ALA A 161 -8.24 -4.07 2.34
CA ALA A 161 -9.02 -5.10 1.64
C ALA A 161 -10.20 -4.45 0.91
N GLU A 162 -10.66 -5.08 -0.16
CA GLU A 162 -11.90 -4.70 -0.84
C GLU A 162 -12.79 -5.93 -0.96
N SER A 163 -14.03 -5.86 -0.46
CA SER A 163 -14.99 -6.97 -0.54
C SER A 163 -16.42 -6.43 -0.58
N GLY A 164 -17.26 -6.97 -1.46
CA GLY A 164 -18.67 -6.58 -1.56
C GLY A 164 -18.89 -5.09 -1.87
N GLY A 165 -17.97 -4.45 -2.61
CA GLY A 165 -18.05 -3.01 -2.92
C GLY A 165 -17.71 -2.09 -1.74
N ARG A 166 -17.15 -2.64 -0.67
CA ARG A 166 -16.66 -1.93 0.51
C ARG A 166 -15.16 -2.05 0.64
N ILE A 167 -14.55 -1.04 1.24
CA ILE A 167 -13.13 -1.01 1.54
C ILE A 167 -12.96 -1.21 3.05
N TYR A 168 -11.96 -1.98 3.43
CA TYR A 168 -11.61 -2.27 4.82
C TYR A 168 -10.16 -1.88 5.06
N LEU A 169 -9.92 -1.07 6.10
CA LEU A 169 -8.60 -0.61 6.51
C LEU A 169 -8.28 -1.19 7.89
N ASP A 170 -7.28 -2.08 7.98
CA ASP A 170 -6.76 -2.55 9.27
C ASP A 170 -5.97 -1.43 9.96
N LEU A 171 -6.38 -1.03 11.15
CA LEU A 171 -5.67 0.00 11.90
C LEU A 171 -4.32 -0.51 12.45
N GLY A 172 -4.11 -1.81 12.55
CA GLY A 172 -2.86 -2.38 13.06
C GLY A 172 -2.65 -2.17 14.55
N ASP A 173 -3.69 -1.79 15.30
CA ASP A 173 -3.68 -1.56 16.73
C ASP A 173 -3.75 -2.87 17.53
N ALA A 174 -3.56 -2.81 18.86
CA ALA A 174 -3.58 -3.97 19.73
C ALA A 174 -4.97 -4.64 19.77
N GLU A 175 -6.02 -3.86 19.58
CA GLU A 175 -7.42 -4.26 19.62
C GLU A 175 -7.92 -4.86 18.32
N TRP A 176 -7.12 -4.84 17.24
CA TRP A 176 -7.50 -5.35 15.90
C TRP A 176 -8.71 -4.66 15.28
N HIS A 177 -8.86 -3.36 15.53
CA HIS A 177 -9.89 -2.58 14.87
C HIS A 177 -9.65 -2.47 13.38
N VAL A 178 -10.74 -2.51 12.63
CA VAL A 178 -10.76 -2.31 11.18
C VAL A 178 -11.79 -1.24 10.83
N VAL A 179 -11.46 -0.34 9.93
CA VAL A 179 -12.42 0.63 9.42
C VAL A 179 -13.07 0.07 8.17
N GLU A 180 -14.40 -0.04 8.17
CA GLU A 180 -15.19 -0.30 6.98
C GLU A 180 -15.60 1.02 6.35
N ILE A 181 -15.46 1.12 5.02
CA ILE A 181 -15.77 2.31 4.23
C ILE A 181 -16.71 1.89 3.10
N ASP A 182 -17.84 2.56 2.98
CA ASP A 182 -18.81 2.37 1.89
C ASP A 182 -19.30 3.73 1.34
N ALA A 183 -20.20 3.73 0.37
CA ALA A 183 -20.75 4.95 -0.22
C ALA A 183 -21.50 5.84 0.79
N GLY A 184 -21.92 5.30 1.94
CA GLY A 184 -22.61 6.04 3.02
C GLY A 184 -21.66 6.70 4.01
N GLY A 185 -20.38 6.30 4.03
CA GLY A 185 -19.36 6.79 4.97
C GLY A 185 -18.47 5.67 5.50
N TRP A 186 -17.93 5.84 6.70
CA TRP A 186 -17.04 4.85 7.32
C TRP A 186 -17.42 4.61 8.79
N ARG A 187 -17.04 3.42 9.30
CA ARG A 187 -17.20 3.04 10.71
C ARG A 187 -16.11 2.08 11.16
N VAL A 188 -15.80 2.08 12.44
CA VAL A 188 -14.86 1.15 13.05
C VAL A 188 -15.57 -0.14 13.41
N LEU A 189 -14.96 -1.29 13.11
CA LEU A 189 -15.47 -2.62 13.38
C LEU A 189 -14.49 -3.41 14.24
N ASP A 190 -15.00 -4.20 15.18
CA ASP A 190 -14.24 -5.16 15.97
C ASP A 190 -14.01 -6.49 15.24
N ASN A 191 -14.99 -6.94 14.44
CA ASN A 191 -14.97 -8.22 13.72
C ASN A 191 -15.35 -8.01 12.25
N PRO A 192 -14.38 -7.62 11.38
CA PRO A 192 -14.64 -7.41 9.95
C PRO A 192 -14.91 -8.73 9.21
N PRO A 193 -15.62 -8.73 8.08
CA PRO A 193 -15.85 -9.93 7.27
C PRO A 193 -14.60 -10.40 6.51
N VAL A 194 -13.57 -9.57 6.42
CA VAL A 194 -12.29 -9.82 5.74
C VAL A 194 -11.19 -10.18 6.74
N ARG A 195 -10.11 -10.79 6.27
CA ARG A 195 -9.00 -11.24 7.10
C ARG A 195 -7.74 -10.44 6.81
N PHE A 196 -7.03 -10.06 7.87
CA PHE A 196 -5.77 -9.34 7.78
C PHE A 196 -4.65 -10.12 8.47
N ARG A 197 -3.50 -10.24 7.80
CA ARG A 197 -2.27 -10.65 8.46
C ARG A 197 -1.44 -9.43 8.82
N ARG A 198 -0.81 -9.45 9.98
CA ARG A 198 0.08 -8.39 10.45
C ARG A 198 1.52 -8.86 10.45
N THR A 199 2.40 -8.02 9.93
CA THR A 199 3.84 -8.29 9.89
C THR A 199 4.54 -7.60 11.07
N PRO A 200 5.71 -8.08 11.52
CA PRO A 200 6.42 -7.48 12.67
C PRO A 200 6.78 -6.00 12.51
N GLY A 201 6.94 -5.55 11.25
CA GLY A 201 7.24 -4.15 10.94
C GLY A 201 6.04 -3.21 10.97
N MET A 202 4.83 -3.74 10.92
CA MET A 202 3.60 -2.94 10.89
C MET A 202 3.43 -2.12 12.17
N ARG A 203 2.95 -0.86 12.01
CA ARG A 203 2.60 0.04 13.11
C ARG A 203 1.15 0.46 12.98
N SER A 204 0.58 0.90 14.12
CA SER A 204 -0.81 1.32 14.16
C SER A 204 -1.05 2.67 13.48
N LEU A 205 -2.18 2.76 12.79
CA LEU A 205 -2.84 4.02 12.47
C LEU A 205 -3.62 4.48 13.71
N PRO A 206 -3.80 5.78 13.95
CA PRO A 206 -4.72 6.26 14.98
C PRO A 206 -6.16 5.91 14.61
N ILE A 207 -7.03 5.79 15.59
CA ILE A 207 -8.47 5.66 15.36
C ILE A 207 -8.94 6.95 14.67
N PRO A 208 -9.54 6.86 13.47
CA PRO A 208 -9.95 8.05 12.70
C PRO A 208 -10.97 8.90 13.45
N GLN A 209 -10.88 10.22 13.31
CA GLN A 209 -11.81 11.17 13.89
C GLN A 209 -12.59 11.91 12.80
N ARG A 210 -13.88 12.15 13.06
CA ARG A 210 -14.73 12.92 12.16
C ARG A 210 -14.53 14.41 12.34
N GLY A 211 -14.93 15.19 11.32
CA GLY A 211 -14.87 16.67 11.36
C GLY A 211 -13.53 17.25 10.93
N GLY A 212 -12.57 16.42 10.51
CA GLY A 212 -11.37 16.86 9.81
C GLY A 212 -11.66 17.31 8.38
N SER A 213 -10.65 17.90 7.72
CA SER A 213 -10.70 18.22 6.30
C SER A 213 -9.38 17.91 5.63
N VAL A 214 -9.42 17.45 4.37
CA VAL A 214 -8.19 17.14 3.60
C VAL A 214 -7.25 18.37 3.47
N PRO A 215 -7.75 19.61 3.30
CA PRO A 215 -6.89 20.81 3.33
C PRO A 215 -6.05 21.01 4.58
N GLN A 216 -6.38 20.41 5.74
CA GLN A 216 -5.53 20.47 6.94
C GLN A 216 -4.14 19.87 6.67
N LEU A 217 -4.04 18.91 5.75
CA LEU A 217 -2.77 18.30 5.35
C LEU A 217 -1.80 19.31 4.74
N ARG A 218 -2.29 20.43 4.15
CA ARG A 218 -1.44 21.48 3.57
C ARG A 218 -0.47 22.10 4.58
N ARG A 219 -0.78 22.05 5.87
CA ARG A 219 0.09 22.56 6.94
C ARG A 219 1.40 21.75 7.05
N PHE A 220 1.40 20.54 6.57
CA PHE A 220 2.49 19.57 6.75
C PHE A 220 3.22 19.21 5.45
N VAL A 221 2.78 19.75 4.31
CA VAL A 221 3.35 19.43 3.00
C VAL A 221 3.79 20.69 2.27
N ASN A 222 4.97 20.64 1.66
CA ASN A 222 5.52 21.74 0.87
C ASN A 222 5.24 21.50 -0.61
N LEU A 223 3.98 21.66 -1.02
CA LEU A 223 3.49 21.36 -2.36
C LEU A 223 2.76 22.56 -2.97
N SER A 224 2.88 22.74 -4.29
CA SER A 224 2.01 23.64 -5.06
C SER A 224 0.55 23.17 -4.98
N ASP A 225 -0.40 24.01 -5.42
CA ASP A 225 -1.82 23.61 -5.45
C ASP A 225 -2.06 22.39 -6.34
N ASN A 226 -1.43 22.34 -7.52
CA ASN A 226 -1.52 21.19 -8.43
C ASN A 226 -0.90 19.94 -7.82
N ASP A 227 0.32 20.05 -7.27
CA ASP A 227 1.00 18.92 -6.62
C ASP A 227 0.24 18.40 -5.41
N PHE A 228 -0.41 19.29 -4.65
CA PHE A 228 -1.27 18.88 -3.53
C PHE A 228 -2.45 18.04 -3.98
N VAL A 229 -3.14 18.44 -5.05
CA VAL A 229 -4.25 17.66 -5.63
C VAL A 229 -3.76 16.29 -6.08
N LEU A 230 -2.60 16.23 -6.75
CA LEU A 230 -2.00 14.96 -7.18
C LEU A 230 -1.58 14.09 -6.01
N PHE A 231 -0.97 14.67 -4.97
CA PHE A 231 -0.57 13.94 -3.76
C PHE A 231 -1.76 13.31 -3.05
N VAL A 232 -2.85 14.08 -2.85
CA VAL A 232 -4.09 13.57 -2.27
C VAL A 232 -4.69 12.47 -3.14
N SER A 233 -4.70 12.62 -4.46
CA SER A 233 -5.19 11.59 -5.39
C SER A 233 -4.41 10.29 -5.24
N VAL A 234 -3.08 10.35 -5.09
CA VAL A 234 -2.23 9.17 -4.83
C VAL A 234 -2.55 8.54 -3.47
N LEU A 235 -2.73 9.35 -2.41
CA LEU A 235 -3.15 8.84 -1.11
C LEU A 235 -4.49 8.10 -1.20
N LEU A 236 -5.48 8.68 -1.88
CA LEU A 236 -6.81 8.08 -2.02
C LEU A 236 -6.78 6.81 -2.88
N SER A 237 -5.89 6.73 -3.88
CA SER A 237 -5.72 5.53 -4.69
C SER A 237 -5.17 4.36 -3.90
N ALA A 238 -4.36 4.62 -2.86
CA ALA A 238 -3.80 3.58 -2.00
C ALA A 238 -4.86 2.80 -1.20
N PHE A 239 -6.09 3.29 -1.10
CA PHE A 239 -7.21 2.54 -0.51
C PHE A 239 -7.90 1.58 -1.49
N ARG A 240 -7.51 1.53 -2.77
CA ARG A 240 -8.08 0.62 -3.78
C ARG A 240 -7.17 -0.59 -4.01
N VAL A 241 -7.61 -1.74 -3.55
CA VAL A 241 -6.86 -3.00 -3.70
C VAL A 241 -7.07 -3.59 -5.10
N GLY A 242 -6.01 -4.20 -5.65
CA GLY A 242 -6.09 -4.88 -6.96
C GLY A 242 -6.25 -3.94 -8.16
N ARG A 243 -6.20 -2.61 -7.96
CA ARG A 243 -6.22 -1.62 -9.03
C ARG A 243 -4.81 -1.06 -9.26
N PRO A 244 -4.43 -0.74 -10.50
CA PRO A 244 -3.14 -0.12 -10.78
C PRO A 244 -2.92 1.14 -9.95
N GLN A 245 -1.78 1.22 -9.29
CA GLN A 245 -1.36 2.35 -8.45
C GLN A 245 -0.28 3.16 -9.17
N PRO A 246 -0.33 4.50 -9.19
CA PRO A 246 0.78 5.27 -9.69
C PRO A 246 1.98 5.15 -8.72
N ALA A 247 3.19 5.06 -9.27
CA ALA A 247 4.38 5.29 -8.47
C ALA A 247 4.48 6.78 -8.14
N LEU A 248 4.57 7.13 -6.86
CA LEU A 248 4.79 8.52 -6.44
C LEU A 248 6.29 8.82 -6.44
N ILE A 249 6.70 9.79 -7.23
CA ILE A 249 8.10 10.19 -7.35
C ILE A 249 8.27 11.60 -6.82
N LEU A 250 9.13 11.75 -5.83
CA LEU A 250 9.40 13.02 -5.16
C LEU A 250 10.74 13.58 -5.64
N CYS A 251 10.68 14.66 -6.41
CA CYS A 251 11.82 15.39 -6.94
C CYS A 251 11.98 16.75 -6.26
N GLY A 252 13.14 17.35 -6.40
CA GLY A 252 13.44 18.68 -5.86
C GLY A 252 14.83 18.78 -5.26
N GLU A 253 15.24 20.01 -4.93
CA GLU A 253 16.55 20.30 -4.36
C GLU A 253 16.74 19.70 -2.96
N GLU A 254 17.96 19.70 -2.47
CA GLU A 254 18.26 19.36 -1.09
C GLU A 254 17.60 20.37 -0.13
N GLY A 255 16.94 19.86 0.91
CA GLY A 255 16.20 20.70 1.84
C GLY A 255 14.77 21.08 1.41
N ALA A 256 14.20 20.41 0.40
CA ALA A 256 12.81 20.59 -0.05
C ALA A 256 11.77 19.77 0.74
N ALA A 257 12.14 19.07 1.81
CA ALA A 257 11.30 18.18 2.64
C ALA A 257 10.76 16.92 1.93
N LYS A 258 11.42 16.43 0.89
CA LYS A 258 11.04 15.18 0.19
C LYS A 258 10.89 13.98 1.15
N THR A 259 11.88 13.77 2.02
CA THR A 259 11.90 12.71 3.02
C THR A 259 10.73 12.83 4.01
N THR A 260 10.38 14.06 4.41
CA THR A 260 9.23 14.33 5.28
C THR A 260 7.92 13.98 4.58
N LEU A 261 7.75 14.37 3.31
CA LEU A 261 6.57 14.04 2.51
C LEU A 261 6.41 12.53 2.32
N ALA A 262 7.51 11.81 2.06
CA ALA A 262 7.50 10.34 1.97
C ALA A 262 7.10 9.68 3.31
N LYS A 263 7.58 10.21 4.45
CA LYS A 263 7.18 9.76 5.79
C LYS A 263 5.68 10.03 6.03
N ILE A 264 5.16 11.21 5.67
CA ILE A 264 3.73 11.55 5.80
C ILE A 264 2.87 10.59 4.99
N HIS A 265 3.22 10.35 3.72
CA HIS A 265 2.52 9.37 2.90
C HIS A 265 2.45 8.00 3.60
N ARG A 266 3.58 7.54 4.15
CA ARG A 266 3.67 6.27 4.86
C ARG A 266 2.81 6.25 6.12
N LEU A 267 2.83 7.32 6.91
CA LEU A 267 2.05 7.45 8.15
C LEU A 267 0.54 7.47 7.91
N LEU A 268 0.10 8.01 6.77
CA LEU A 268 -1.33 8.09 6.43
C LEU A 268 -1.90 6.79 5.85
N ILE A 269 -1.05 5.91 5.28
CA ILE A 269 -1.51 4.70 4.58
C ILE A 269 -1.10 3.42 5.31
N ASP A 270 0.19 3.27 5.62
CA ASP A 270 0.76 2.03 6.15
C ASP A 270 1.98 2.33 7.04
N PRO A 271 1.78 2.81 8.27
CA PRO A 271 2.87 3.08 9.21
C PRO A 271 3.74 1.85 9.44
N SER A 272 5.05 2.05 9.49
CA SER A 272 6.04 0.99 9.68
C SER A 272 7.14 1.40 10.65
N ALA A 273 7.73 0.42 11.34
CA ALA A 273 8.90 0.61 12.19
C ALA A 273 10.10 1.18 11.41
N VAL A 274 10.16 0.87 10.12
CA VAL A 274 11.16 1.42 9.18
C VAL A 274 10.40 2.09 8.03
N PRO A 275 9.96 3.36 8.21
CA PRO A 275 9.07 4.02 7.28
C PRO A 275 9.68 4.24 5.90
N LEU A 276 10.99 4.46 5.84
CA LEU A 276 11.72 4.67 4.60
C LEU A 276 12.90 3.71 4.53
N ARG A 277 13.13 3.14 3.36
CA ARG A 277 14.20 2.16 3.11
C ARG A 277 15.06 2.59 1.93
N ARG A 278 16.24 1.99 1.83
CA ARG A 278 17.02 2.06 0.61
C ARG A 278 16.39 1.18 -0.48
N LEU A 279 16.43 1.65 -1.73
CA LEU A 279 15.96 0.84 -2.86
C LEU A 279 16.79 -0.45 -2.97
N PRO A 280 16.17 -1.63 -2.98
CA PRO A 280 16.87 -2.90 -3.12
C PRO A 280 17.64 -2.99 -4.44
N ALA A 281 18.82 -3.63 -4.40
CA ALA A 281 19.61 -3.85 -5.59
C ALA A 281 19.08 -4.98 -6.48
N THR A 282 18.29 -5.92 -5.91
CA THR A 282 17.76 -7.08 -6.63
C THR A 282 16.24 -7.03 -6.71
N VAL A 283 15.70 -7.51 -7.83
CA VAL A 283 14.25 -7.66 -8.04
C VAL A 283 13.62 -8.53 -6.94
N ARG A 284 14.33 -9.58 -6.52
CA ARG A 284 13.88 -10.47 -5.47
C ARG A 284 13.66 -9.77 -4.14
N ASP A 285 14.62 -8.98 -3.68
CA ASP A 285 14.51 -8.29 -2.39
C ASP A 285 13.40 -7.23 -2.43
N LEU A 286 13.14 -6.66 -3.61
CA LEU A 286 12.02 -5.75 -3.83
C LEU A 286 10.69 -6.48 -3.64
N PHE A 287 10.53 -7.68 -4.21
CA PHE A 287 9.31 -8.48 -4.04
C PHE A 287 9.16 -9.06 -2.62
N VAL A 288 10.26 -9.39 -1.92
CA VAL A 288 10.22 -9.74 -0.50
C VAL A 288 9.70 -8.57 0.33
N SER A 289 10.10 -7.34 0.01
CA SER A 289 9.56 -6.14 0.65
C SER A 289 8.06 -5.99 0.37
N ALA A 290 7.63 -6.15 -0.90
CA ALA A 290 6.22 -6.08 -1.31
C ALA A 290 5.33 -7.16 -0.69
N HIS A 291 5.90 -8.32 -0.36
CA HIS A 291 5.18 -9.36 0.38
C HIS A 291 4.90 -8.97 1.83
N ASN A 292 5.82 -8.26 2.48
CA ASN A 292 5.75 -7.96 3.90
C ASN A 292 5.16 -6.59 4.22
N GLU A 293 5.05 -5.67 3.26
CA GLU A 293 4.54 -4.32 3.45
C GLU A 293 3.48 -3.98 2.41
N TYR A 294 2.45 -3.27 2.85
CA TYR A 294 1.40 -2.80 1.96
C TYR A 294 1.88 -1.65 1.09
N ALA A 295 2.53 -0.64 1.67
CA ALA A 295 3.13 0.47 0.94
C ALA A 295 4.66 0.40 0.99
N LEU A 296 5.32 0.70 -0.11
CA LEU A 296 6.78 0.69 -0.23
C LEU A 296 7.28 2.11 -0.39
N SER A 297 8.22 2.53 0.47
CA SER A 297 8.80 3.88 0.40
C SER A 297 10.32 3.79 0.42
N PHE A 298 10.95 4.28 -0.65
CA PHE A 298 12.38 4.25 -0.85
C PHE A 298 12.96 5.66 -0.85
N ASP A 299 14.01 5.85 -0.06
CA ASP A 299 14.66 7.14 0.13
C ASP A 299 16.04 7.17 -0.54
N ASN A 300 16.45 8.38 -0.93
CA ASN A 300 17.77 8.64 -1.55
C ASN A 300 18.04 7.79 -2.80
N VAL A 301 17.04 7.69 -3.67
CA VAL A 301 17.14 6.95 -4.93
C VAL A 301 17.90 7.80 -5.95
N SER A 302 19.14 7.40 -6.26
CA SER A 302 20.00 8.10 -7.23
C SER A 302 19.92 7.49 -8.64
N GLN A 303 19.70 6.17 -8.73
CA GLN A 303 19.59 5.44 -9.99
C GLN A 303 18.65 4.27 -9.85
N ILE A 304 17.93 3.94 -10.93
CA ILE A 304 17.05 2.79 -11.03
C ILE A 304 17.51 1.93 -12.20
N THR A 305 17.91 0.68 -11.93
CA THR A 305 18.27 -0.25 -13.01
C THR A 305 17.05 -0.63 -13.83
N PRO A 306 17.18 -1.01 -15.12
CA PRO A 306 16.06 -1.46 -15.94
C PRO A 306 15.23 -2.56 -15.27
N ALA A 307 15.87 -3.55 -14.66
CA ALA A 307 15.18 -4.65 -13.99
C ALA A 307 14.35 -4.19 -12.78
N ILE A 308 14.87 -3.26 -11.97
CA ILE A 308 14.14 -2.68 -10.84
C ILE A 308 12.99 -1.79 -11.33
N SER A 309 13.21 -1.00 -12.40
CA SER A 309 12.14 -0.20 -13.02
C SER A 309 10.97 -1.06 -13.49
N ASP A 310 11.27 -2.17 -14.19
CA ASP A 310 10.26 -3.11 -14.65
C ASP A 310 9.53 -3.78 -13.47
N ALA A 311 10.24 -4.13 -12.41
CA ALA A 311 9.67 -4.70 -11.19
C ALA A 311 8.77 -3.71 -10.44
N ILE A 312 9.13 -2.42 -10.35
CA ILE A 312 8.27 -1.37 -9.78
C ILE A 312 7.00 -1.24 -10.61
N CYS A 313 7.09 -1.23 -11.95
CA CYS A 313 5.91 -1.22 -12.82
C CYS A 313 5.01 -2.44 -12.59
N GLN A 314 5.57 -3.63 -12.38
CA GLN A 314 4.80 -4.85 -12.08
C GLN A 314 4.09 -4.75 -10.73
N ILE A 315 4.79 -4.34 -9.67
CA ILE A 315 4.24 -4.17 -8.32
C ILE A 315 3.12 -3.13 -8.32
N SER A 316 3.29 -2.02 -9.02
CA SER A 316 2.32 -0.93 -9.06
C SER A 316 1.10 -1.25 -9.95
N SER A 317 1.23 -2.10 -10.96
CA SER A 317 0.13 -2.49 -11.85
C SER A 317 -0.58 -3.79 -11.44
N GLY A 318 -0.06 -4.55 -10.47
CA GLY A 318 -0.65 -5.79 -10.01
C GLY A 318 -0.39 -7.00 -10.92
N SER A 319 0.57 -6.89 -11.84
CA SER A 319 1.06 -8.05 -12.60
C SER A 319 1.79 -8.97 -11.63
N GLY A 320 1.20 -10.12 -11.30
CA GLY A 320 1.77 -11.07 -10.35
C GLY A 320 3.23 -11.41 -10.65
N PHE A 321 4.03 -11.58 -9.63
CA PHE A 321 5.42 -12.02 -9.71
C PHE A 321 5.58 -13.35 -9.01
N SER A 322 6.23 -14.29 -9.68
CA SER A 322 6.58 -15.61 -9.15
C SER A 322 8.11 -15.79 -9.21
N THR A 323 8.70 -16.22 -8.09
CA THR A 323 10.12 -16.58 -8.01
C THR A 323 10.31 -17.75 -7.07
N ARG A 324 11.42 -18.50 -7.22
CA ARG A 324 11.75 -19.64 -6.36
C ARG A 324 11.94 -19.21 -4.90
N ARG A 325 11.35 -19.98 -3.99
CA ARG A 325 11.55 -19.83 -2.54
C ARG A 325 12.98 -20.26 -2.18
N LEU A 326 13.63 -19.52 -1.24
CA LEU A 326 14.95 -19.93 -0.74
C LEU A 326 14.85 -21.27 0.02
N TYR A 327 15.82 -22.16 -0.22
CA TYR A 327 15.98 -23.45 0.48
C TYR A 327 14.84 -24.45 0.26
N THR A 328 14.04 -24.32 -0.82
CA THR A 328 13.08 -25.35 -1.24
C THR A 328 13.25 -25.62 -2.73
N ASP A 329 13.34 -26.90 -3.12
CA ASP A 329 13.56 -27.31 -4.52
C ASP A 329 12.34 -27.07 -5.42
N SER A 330 11.14 -26.87 -4.86
CA SER A 330 9.89 -26.76 -5.60
C SER A 330 8.95 -25.65 -5.15
N GLY A 331 9.35 -24.80 -4.17
CA GLY A 331 8.48 -23.71 -3.67
C GLY A 331 8.61 -22.45 -4.50
N GLU A 332 7.52 -21.94 -5.06
CA GLU A 332 7.42 -20.60 -5.64
C GLU A 332 7.01 -19.60 -4.57
N PHE A 333 7.60 -18.40 -4.65
CA PHE A 333 7.20 -17.25 -3.87
C PHE A 333 6.41 -16.33 -4.79
N GLN A 334 5.13 -16.17 -4.51
CA GLN A 334 4.22 -15.35 -5.30
C GLN A 334 3.83 -14.11 -4.52
N VAL A 335 3.81 -12.97 -5.17
CA VAL A 335 3.25 -11.72 -4.66
C VAL A 335 2.08 -11.35 -5.54
N SER A 336 0.88 -11.43 -4.99
CA SER A 336 -0.36 -11.00 -5.63
C SER A 336 -0.74 -9.59 -5.19
N GLY A 337 -1.46 -8.88 -6.05
CA GLY A 337 -2.00 -7.56 -5.79
C GLY A 337 -1.03 -6.40 -6.02
N THR A 338 -1.58 -5.20 -5.96
CA THR A 338 -0.86 -3.93 -6.17
C THR A 338 -0.31 -3.39 -4.86
N ARG A 339 0.78 -2.61 -4.95
CA ARG A 339 1.37 -1.90 -3.80
C ARG A 339 1.62 -0.44 -4.17
N PRO A 340 1.22 0.51 -3.32
CA PRO A 340 1.68 1.90 -3.42
C PRO A 340 3.20 1.96 -3.31
N VAL A 341 3.85 2.67 -4.24
CA VAL A 341 5.32 2.83 -4.26
C VAL A 341 5.66 4.31 -4.23
N VAL A 342 6.52 4.71 -3.29
CA VAL A 342 7.08 6.06 -3.20
C VAL A 342 8.59 5.99 -3.43
N LEU A 343 9.07 6.81 -4.35
CA LEU A 343 10.48 6.97 -4.66
C LEU A 343 10.89 8.41 -4.35
N ASN A 344 11.75 8.58 -3.36
CA ASN A 344 12.34 9.87 -3.03
C ASN A 344 13.78 9.93 -3.54
N GLY A 345 14.08 10.86 -4.44
CA GLY A 345 15.40 10.91 -5.04
C GLY A 345 15.67 12.15 -5.88
N ILE A 346 16.65 12.04 -6.74
CA ILE A 346 17.05 13.07 -7.68
C ILE A 346 16.26 12.89 -8.98
N PRO A 347 15.92 13.97 -9.73
CA PRO A 347 15.18 13.89 -10.99
C PRO A 347 15.73 12.87 -12.00
N ASN A 348 17.05 12.65 -11.99
CA ASN A 348 17.75 11.71 -12.89
C ASN A 348 17.47 10.22 -12.63
N ALA A 349 16.71 9.89 -11.59
CA ALA A 349 16.34 8.49 -11.32
C ALA A 349 15.31 7.96 -12.32
N ILE A 350 14.54 8.85 -13.00
CA ILE A 350 13.49 8.46 -13.96
C ILE A 350 14.07 8.53 -15.38
N THR A 351 14.77 7.50 -15.78
CA THR A 351 15.34 7.44 -17.14
C THR A 351 14.50 6.65 -18.15
N ARG A 352 13.45 5.94 -17.67
CA ARG A 352 12.65 5.08 -18.53
C ARG A 352 11.23 5.60 -18.71
N PRO A 353 10.81 5.78 -19.98
CA PRO A 353 9.47 6.27 -20.31
C PRO A 353 8.32 5.43 -19.74
N ASP A 354 8.52 4.11 -19.60
CA ASP A 354 7.47 3.21 -19.10
C ASP A 354 7.15 3.46 -17.61
N LEU A 355 8.13 3.73 -16.77
CA LEU A 355 7.92 4.11 -15.38
C LEU A 355 7.35 5.53 -15.28
N ALA A 356 7.85 6.47 -16.10
CA ALA A 356 7.34 7.85 -16.16
C ALA A 356 5.84 7.89 -16.53
N ASP A 357 5.41 7.05 -17.46
CA ASP A 357 4.00 6.93 -17.88
C ASP A 357 3.08 6.34 -16.79
N ARG A 358 3.66 5.74 -15.75
CA ARG A 358 2.95 5.11 -14.62
C ARG A 358 3.24 5.79 -13.29
N ALA A 359 3.80 6.98 -13.33
CA ALA A 359 4.15 7.73 -12.15
C ALA A 359 3.37 9.05 -12.05
N VAL A 360 3.22 9.51 -10.81
CA VAL A 360 2.92 10.90 -10.47
C VAL A 360 4.22 11.49 -9.94
N VAL A 361 4.72 12.52 -10.61
CA VAL A 361 5.96 13.21 -10.24
C VAL A 361 5.60 14.52 -9.56
N LEU A 362 6.10 14.72 -8.35
CA LEU A 362 5.92 15.96 -7.60
C LEU A 362 7.26 16.68 -7.47
N SER A 363 7.28 17.96 -7.80
CA SER A 363 8.47 18.80 -7.77
C SER A 363 8.44 19.74 -6.57
N LEU A 364 9.15 19.37 -5.49
CA LEU A 364 9.16 20.15 -4.27
C LEU A 364 10.16 21.30 -4.34
N SER A 365 9.67 22.52 -4.04
CA SER A 365 10.51 23.70 -3.90
C SER A 365 11.28 23.68 -2.56
N ARG A 366 12.42 24.39 -2.50
CA ARG A 366 13.20 24.52 -1.26
C ARG A 366 12.37 25.23 -0.19
N ILE A 367 12.39 24.70 1.04
CA ILE A 367 11.72 25.31 2.19
C ILE A 367 12.43 26.62 2.56
N LYS A 368 11.66 27.70 2.65
CA LYS A 368 12.18 29.03 3.03
C LYS A 368 12.42 29.16 4.53
N GLN A 369 11.55 28.58 5.35
CA GLN A 369 11.65 28.61 6.82
C GLN A 369 11.59 27.18 7.36
N ARG A 370 12.50 26.86 8.29
CA ARG A 370 12.58 25.55 8.92
C ARG A 370 12.04 25.64 10.35
N ILE A 371 11.29 24.63 10.74
CA ILE A 371 10.90 24.37 12.13
C ILE A 371 11.65 23.15 12.63
N SER A 372 11.71 22.94 13.93
CA SER A 372 12.33 21.76 14.50
C SER A 372 11.53 20.49 14.12
N GLU A 373 12.22 19.37 13.91
CA GLU A 373 11.56 18.11 13.57
C GLU A 373 10.61 17.67 14.68
N SER A 374 10.95 17.91 15.95
CA SER A 374 10.09 17.58 17.10
C SER A 374 8.78 18.37 17.11
N GLU A 375 8.83 19.68 16.85
CA GLU A 375 7.63 20.53 16.78
C GLU A 375 6.74 20.13 15.60
N PHE A 376 7.36 19.84 14.46
CA PHE A 376 6.63 19.39 13.27
C PHE A 376 5.84 18.11 13.55
N TRP A 377 6.51 17.07 14.06
CA TRP A 377 5.85 15.79 14.30
C TRP A 377 4.84 15.85 15.44
N ALA A 378 5.07 16.66 16.48
CA ALA A 378 4.09 16.89 17.54
C ALA A 378 2.81 17.56 17.00
N ALA A 379 2.94 18.54 16.11
CA ALA A 379 1.80 19.18 15.46
C ALA A 379 1.07 18.21 14.50
N PHE A 380 1.81 17.39 13.75
CA PHE A 380 1.22 16.38 12.87
C PHE A 380 0.42 15.33 13.65
N GLU A 381 0.95 14.86 14.78
CA GLU A 381 0.29 13.84 15.60
C GLU A 381 -1.07 14.32 16.14
N LEU A 382 -1.19 15.61 16.48
CA LEU A 382 -2.46 16.21 16.92
C LEU A 382 -3.54 16.18 15.83
N ASP A 383 -3.15 16.35 14.56
CA ASP A 383 -4.07 16.40 13.44
C ASP A 383 -4.20 15.04 12.72
N HIS A 384 -3.34 14.07 13.03
CA HIS A 384 -3.21 12.80 12.29
C HIS A 384 -4.54 12.04 12.19
N ALA A 385 -5.23 11.85 13.33
CA ALA A 385 -6.51 11.13 13.38
C ALA A 385 -7.61 11.83 12.57
N SER A 386 -7.66 13.17 12.59
CA SER A 386 -8.64 13.96 11.85
C SER A 386 -8.34 14.00 10.35
N ILE A 387 -7.06 14.04 9.97
CA ILE A 387 -6.64 13.95 8.56
C ILE A 387 -7.01 12.58 7.98
N ILE A 388 -6.76 11.49 8.71
CA ILE A 388 -7.19 10.16 8.27
C ILE A 388 -8.70 10.12 8.10
N GLY A 389 -9.48 10.61 9.08
CA GLY A 389 -10.94 10.68 8.97
C GLY A 389 -11.41 11.42 7.72
N ALA A 390 -10.78 12.55 7.39
CA ALA A 390 -11.08 13.31 6.18
C ALA A 390 -10.72 12.56 4.88
N LEU A 391 -9.61 11.81 4.85
CA LEU A 391 -9.26 10.94 3.72
C LEU A 391 -10.29 9.82 3.54
N LEU A 392 -10.78 9.22 4.64
CA LEU A 392 -11.82 8.19 4.58
C LEU A 392 -13.17 8.75 4.11
N ASP A 393 -13.52 10.00 4.49
CA ASP A 393 -14.69 10.69 3.96
C ASP A 393 -14.56 10.92 2.44
N ALA A 394 -13.37 11.28 1.95
CA ALA A 394 -13.10 11.42 0.52
C ALA A 394 -13.16 10.06 -0.22
N VAL A 395 -12.69 8.97 0.38
CA VAL A 395 -12.84 7.60 -0.16
C VAL A 395 -14.32 7.23 -0.25
N ALA A 396 -15.11 7.48 0.79
CA ALA A 396 -16.55 7.21 0.78
C ALA A 396 -17.29 8.03 -0.29
N HIS A 397 -16.88 9.30 -0.48
CA HIS A 397 -17.37 10.13 -1.58
C HIS A 397 -17.05 9.50 -2.94
N GLY A 398 -15.80 9.07 -3.14
CA GLY A 398 -15.37 8.39 -4.37
C GLY A 398 -16.16 7.11 -4.64
N LEU A 399 -16.43 6.28 -3.63
CA LEU A 399 -17.27 5.08 -3.77
C LEU A 399 -18.70 5.41 -4.21
N ARG A 400 -19.24 6.55 -3.79
CA ARG A 400 -20.58 7.03 -4.20
C ARG A 400 -20.60 7.48 -5.65
N GLU A 401 -19.55 8.23 -6.06
CA GLU A 401 -19.53 8.90 -7.36
C GLU A 401 -18.92 8.06 -8.49
N ILE A 402 -18.18 7.02 -8.20
CA ILE A 402 -17.41 6.25 -9.21
C ILE A 402 -18.27 5.73 -10.38
N GLN A 403 -19.54 5.43 -10.13
CA GLN A 403 -20.48 4.95 -11.16
C GLN A 403 -20.91 6.09 -12.12
N ASN A 404 -20.85 7.33 -11.65
CA ASN A 404 -21.31 8.52 -12.37
C ASN A 404 -20.18 9.18 -13.17
N VAL A 405 -18.93 8.87 -12.86
CA VAL A 405 -17.76 9.48 -13.47
C VAL A 405 -17.44 8.85 -14.84
N ARG A 406 -17.35 9.72 -15.88
CA ARG A 406 -16.96 9.32 -17.23
C ARG A 406 -15.99 10.38 -17.79
N PRO A 407 -14.68 10.27 -17.50
CA PRO A 407 -13.70 11.21 -18.03
C PRO A 407 -13.69 11.17 -19.56
N GLN A 408 -13.65 12.34 -20.20
CA GLN A 408 -13.65 12.45 -21.66
C GLN A 408 -12.34 11.91 -22.29
N ARG A 409 -11.23 12.03 -21.57
CA ARG A 409 -9.91 11.49 -21.94
C ARG A 409 -9.36 10.68 -20.79
N LEU A 410 -8.90 9.48 -21.09
CA LEU A 410 -8.30 8.59 -20.09
C LEU A 410 -6.79 8.49 -20.35
N PRO A 411 -5.95 8.78 -19.37
CA PRO A 411 -4.51 8.50 -19.45
C PRO A 411 -4.25 6.99 -19.42
N ARG A 412 -2.99 6.58 -19.55
CA ARG A 412 -2.57 5.17 -19.45
C ARG A 412 -3.04 4.50 -18.16
N MET A 413 -3.11 5.26 -17.05
CA MET A 413 -3.67 4.81 -15.78
C MET A 413 -5.14 5.23 -15.64
N ALA A 414 -6.00 4.67 -16.49
CA ALA A 414 -7.42 5.04 -16.58
C ALA A 414 -8.17 4.86 -15.24
N ASP A 415 -7.94 3.75 -14.53
CA ASP A 415 -8.59 3.47 -13.25
C ASP A 415 -8.21 4.47 -12.17
N PHE A 416 -6.92 4.84 -12.10
CA PHE A 416 -6.44 5.89 -11.19
C PHE A 416 -7.09 7.24 -11.49
N ALA A 417 -7.13 7.65 -12.75
CA ALA A 417 -7.74 8.92 -13.15
C ALA A 417 -9.24 8.95 -12.85
N THR A 418 -9.97 7.89 -13.19
CA THR A 418 -11.41 7.78 -12.90
C THR A 418 -11.70 7.84 -11.41
N TRP A 419 -10.88 7.15 -10.58
CA TRP A 419 -11.00 7.19 -9.14
C TRP A 419 -10.69 8.57 -8.55
N SER A 420 -9.63 9.22 -9.03
CA SER A 420 -9.24 10.56 -8.58
C SER A 420 -10.33 11.60 -8.86
N VAL A 421 -10.92 11.57 -10.07
CA VAL A 421 -12.07 12.44 -10.42
C VAL A 421 -13.29 12.13 -9.55
N ALA A 422 -13.54 10.85 -9.23
CA ALA A 422 -14.66 10.48 -8.35
C ALA A 422 -14.50 11.00 -6.91
N CYS A 423 -13.27 11.11 -6.42
CA CYS A 423 -12.97 11.61 -5.08
C CYS A 423 -12.83 13.13 -5.02
N GLU A 424 -12.57 13.80 -6.13
CA GLU A 424 -12.08 15.18 -6.23
C GLU A 424 -12.95 16.19 -5.49
N ALA A 425 -14.28 16.12 -5.66
CA ALA A 425 -15.21 17.08 -5.05
C ALA A 425 -15.20 17.06 -3.51
N ALA A 426 -14.60 16.04 -2.87
CA ALA A 426 -14.45 15.99 -1.42
C ALA A 426 -13.32 16.90 -0.89
N TYR A 427 -12.37 17.35 -1.74
CA TYR A 427 -11.20 18.08 -1.29
C TYR A 427 -10.71 19.19 -2.23
N ALA A 428 -11.21 19.26 -3.45
CA ALA A 428 -10.82 20.23 -4.47
C ALA A 428 -12.01 20.60 -5.37
N GLU A 429 -11.83 21.63 -6.20
CA GLU A 429 -12.82 21.99 -7.20
C GLU A 429 -12.86 20.96 -8.34
N PRO A 430 -14.03 20.65 -8.92
CA PRO A 430 -14.15 19.76 -10.04
C PRO A 430 -13.25 20.16 -11.23
N GLY A 431 -12.53 19.18 -11.78
CA GLY A 431 -11.58 19.38 -12.88
C GLY A 431 -10.16 19.77 -12.45
N SER A 432 -9.89 19.98 -11.16
CA SER A 432 -8.56 20.30 -10.64
C SER A 432 -7.58 19.14 -10.84
N PHE A 433 -8.03 17.89 -10.64
CA PHE A 433 -7.19 16.72 -10.87
C PHE A 433 -6.74 16.61 -12.33
N VAL A 434 -7.66 16.74 -13.27
CA VAL A 434 -7.33 16.61 -14.69
C VAL A 434 -6.32 17.66 -15.10
N ARG A 435 -6.54 18.93 -14.72
CA ARG A 435 -5.59 20.03 -15.00
C ARG A 435 -4.21 19.77 -14.36
N ALA A 436 -4.17 19.38 -13.10
CA ALA A 436 -2.92 19.10 -12.40
C ALA A 436 -2.18 17.92 -13.02
N PHE A 437 -2.90 16.85 -13.39
CA PHE A 437 -2.33 15.66 -13.98
C PHE A 437 -1.75 15.92 -15.39
N GLU A 438 -2.47 16.68 -16.22
CA GLU A 438 -2.00 17.08 -17.55
C GLU A 438 -0.75 17.96 -17.45
N THR A 439 -0.73 18.95 -16.53
CA THR A 439 0.44 19.80 -16.28
C THR A 439 1.65 18.97 -15.83
N SER A 440 1.48 18.11 -14.84
CA SER A 440 2.57 17.24 -14.34
C SER A 440 3.07 16.26 -15.42
N ALA A 441 2.19 15.75 -16.28
CA ALA A 441 2.59 14.87 -17.38
C ALA A 441 3.48 15.58 -18.41
N VAL A 442 3.19 16.84 -18.73
CA VAL A 442 4.03 17.67 -19.62
C VAL A 442 5.38 17.94 -18.97
N GLU A 443 5.41 18.43 -17.73
CA GLU A 443 6.65 18.71 -16.99
C GLU A 443 7.54 17.46 -16.83
N THR A 444 6.93 16.29 -16.60
CA THR A 444 7.65 15.01 -16.50
C THR A 444 8.31 14.65 -17.82
N VAL A 445 7.61 14.84 -18.95
CA VAL A 445 8.16 14.55 -20.28
C VAL A 445 9.28 15.52 -20.63
N GLU A 446 9.12 16.80 -20.33
CA GLU A 446 10.16 17.83 -20.53
C GLU A 446 11.42 17.45 -19.73
N THR A 447 11.26 17.09 -18.46
CA THR A 447 12.38 16.63 -17.61
C THR A 447 13.08 15.40 -18.19
N VAL A 448 12.33 14.40 -18.68
CA VAL A 448 12.92 13.20 -19.30
C VAL A 448 13.67 13.55 -20.59
N ILE A 449 13.18 14.50 -21.36
CA ILE A 449 13.85 14.95 -22.60
C ILE A 449 15.12 15.71 -22.27
N GLU A 450 15.08 16.65 -21.32
CA GLU A 450 16.25 17.42 -20.87
C GLU A 450 17.39 16.55 -20.35
N GLN A 451 17.09 15.38 -19.81
CA GLN A 451 18.05 14.42 -19.28
C GLN A 451 18.60 13.44 -20.32
N ASP A 452 18.04 13.40 -21.51
CA ASP A 452 18.47 12.53 -22.60
C ASP A 452 19.16 13.37 -23.68
N SER A 453 20.46 13.17 -23.85
CA SER A 453 21.26 13.92 -24.81
C SER A 453 20.74 13.83 -26.25
N VAL A 454 20.25 12.66 -26.67
CA VAL A 454 19.71 12.44 -28.01
C VAL A 454 18.34 13.14 -28.15
N ALA A 455 17.49 13.05 -27.14
CA ALA A 455 16.18 13.71 -27.17
C ALA A 455 16.32 15.25 -27.17
N THR A 456 17.20 15.80 -26.31
CA THR A 456 17.50 17.23 -26.26
C THR A 456 18.05 17.73 -27.59
N ALA A 457 19.01 17.00 -28.19
CA ALA A 457 19.57 17.37 -29.48
C ALA A 457 18.51 17.40 -30.58
N ILE A 458 17.64 16.39 -30.65
CA ILE A 458 16.56 16.31 -31.64
C ILE A 458 15.54 17.41 -31.40
N GLY A 459 15.13 17.67 -30.16
CA GLY A 459 14.23 18.75 -29.82
C GLY A 459 14.76 20.09 -30.30
N SER A 460 16.01 20.43 -29.97
CA SER A 460 16.69 21.64 -30.40
C SER A 460 16.84 21.74 -31.95
N PHE A 461 17.13 20.59 -32.58
CA PHE A 461 17.27 20.50 -34.05
C PHE A 461 15.98 20.75 -34.79
N MET A 462 14.84 20.36 -34.25
CA MET A 462 13.50 20.48 -34.84
C MET A 462 12.79 21.82 -34.54
N ILE A 463 13.36 22.73 -33.72
CA ILE A 463 12.72 24.01 -33.40
C ILE A 463 12.36 24.79 -34.69
N ASP A 464 13.33 24.92 -35.60
CA ASP A 464 13.19 25.69 -36.85
C ASP A 464 12.89 24.80 -38.05
N ARG A 465 12.54 23.55 -37.87
CA ARG A 465 12.28 22.59 -38.95
C ARG A 465 10.93 21.92 -38.74
N ASP A 466 10.17 21.82 -39.82
CA ASP A 466 8.89 21.10 -39.80
C ASP A 466 9.04 19.62 -40.18
N HIS A 467 10.12 19.32 -40.94
CA HIS A 467 10.41 17.96 -41.40
C HIS A 467 11.91 17.78 -41.66
N TRP A 468 12.39 16.55 -41.42
CA TRP A 468 13.73 16.09 -41.77
C TRP A 468 13.71 14.61 -42.13
N GLN A 469 14.49 14.19 -43.14
CA GLN A 469 14.61 12.79 -43.54
C GLN A 469 16.04 12.44 -43.91
N GLY A 470 16.53 11.31 -43.41
CA GLY A 470 17.88 10.83 -43.70
C GLY A 470 18.19 9.49 -43.04
N THR A 471 19.43 9.06 -43.11
CA THR A 471 19.90 7.88 -42.38
C THR A 471 20.22 8.24 -40.93
N ALA A 472 20.26 7.24 -40.05
CA ALA A 472 20.69 7.46 -38.66
C ALA A 472 22.11 8.03 -38.56
N THR A 473 22.99 7.69 -39.50
CA THR A 473 24.35 8.27 -39.61
C THR A 473 24.31 9.76 -39.93
N GLN A 474 23.50 10.15 -40.91
CA GLN A 474 23.30 11.56 -41.29
C GLN A 474 22.72 12.35 -40.13
N LEU A 475 21.66 11.82 -39.46
CA LEU A 475 21.05 12.49 -38.33
C LEU A 475 22.06 12.70 -37.20
N MET A 476 22.79 11.66 -36.82
CA MET A 476 23.81 11.76 -35.74
C MET A 476 24.89 12.80 -36.06
N HIS A 477 25.33 12.88 -37.34
CA HIS A 477 26.31 13.86 -37.77
C HIS A 477 25.75 15.29 -37.79
N GLU A 478 24.53 15.50 -38.30
CA GLU A 478 23.88 16.80 -38.33
C GLU A 478 23.56 17.32 -36.92
N LEU A 479 23.16 16.44 -36.00
CA LEU A 479 22.96 16.82 -34.61
C LEU A 479 24.29 17.24 -33.93
N ALA A 480 25.40 16.57 -34.23
CA ALA A 480 26.71 16.89 -33.68
C ALA A 480 27.32 18.17 -34.27
N SER A 481 26.93 18.57 -35.47
CA SER A 481 27.41 19.77 -36.20
C SER A 481 26.44 20.95 -36.18
N ASN A 482 25.35 20.85 -35.45
CA ASN A 482 24.36 21.94 -35.34
C ASN A 482 24.84 22.98 -34.32
N ASP A 483 24.85 24.27 -34.72
CA ASP A 483 25.29 25.41 -33.87
C ASP A 483 24.64 25.45 -32.47
N ARG A 484 23.42 24.94 -32.34
CA ARG A 484 22.70 24.89 -31.06
C ARG A 484 23.08 23.70 -30.18
N THR A 485 23.63 22.65 -30.76
CA THR A 485 23.92 21.39 -30.06
C THR A 485 25.41 21.06 -30.00
N GLU A 486 26.23 21.60 -30.88
CA GLU A 486 27.66 21.29 -31.02
C GLU A 486 28.46 21.50 -29.71
N ALA A 487 28.25 22.64 -29.05
CA ALA A 487 28.87 22.92 -27.76
C ALA A 487 28.41 21.99 -26.63
N GLN A 488 27.16 21.49 -26.70
CA GLN A 488 26.57 20.61 -25.68
C GLN A 488 26.94 19.16 -25.91
N VAL A 489 26.95 18.67 -27.16
CA VAL A 489 27.29 17.29 -27.50
C VAL A 489 28.67 16.90 -27.00
N SER A 490 29.64 17.81 -27.04
CA SER A 490 31.00 17.58 -26.54
C SER A 490 31.09 17.39 -25.02
N HIS A 491 30.10 17.89 -24.28
CA HIS A 491 30.02 17.79 -22.82
C HIS A 491 29.10 16.68 -22.32
N TRP A 492 28.29 16.06 -23.17
CA TRP A 492 27.38 14.99 -22.76
C TRP A 492 28.10 13.65 -22.60
N THR A 493 28.14 13.16 -21.40
CA THR A 493 28.77 11.87 -21.05
C THR A 493 27.97 10.66 -21.55
N ASP A 494 26.67 10.81 -21.84
CA ASP A 494 25.73 9.78 -22.29
C ASP A 494 25.49 9.79 -23.82
N TRP A 495 26.17 10.67 -24.58
CA TRP A 495 26.07 10.71 -26.03
C TRP A 495 26.55 9.39 -26.65
N PRO A 496 25.77 8.78 -27.57
CA PRO A 496 26.12 7.49 -28.17
C PRO A 496 27.43 7.58 -28.98
N ARG A 497 28.31 6.61 -28.74
CA ARG A 497 29.64 6.57 -29.40
C ARG A 497 29.61 6.08 -30.86
N ASP A 498 28.53 5.36 -31.22
CA ASP A 498 28.36 4.78 -32.54
C ASP A 498 26.89 4.88 -33.00
N VAL A 499 26.69 4.72 -34.33
CA VAL A 499 25.37 4.82 -34.97
C VAL A 499 24.40 3.74 -34.49
N SER A 500 24.90 2.58 -34.08
CA SER A 500 24.05 1.49 -33.57
C SER A 500 23.49 1.85 -32.18
N GLY A 501 24.34 2.40 -31.30
CA GLY A 501 23.95 2.95 -30.01
C GLY A 501 22.97 4.11 -30.17
N PHE A 502 23.24 5.04 -31.09
CA PHE A 502 22.36 6.14 -31.43
C PHE A 502 20.99 5.64 -31.89
N GLY A 503 20.93 4.71 -32.83
CA GLY A 503 19.67 4.16 -33.33
C GLY A 503 18.87 3.40 -32.26
N ARG A 504 19.53 2.74 -31.29
CA ARG A 504 18.85 2.14 -30.13
C ARG A 504 18.27 3.21 -29.21
N ARG A 505 19.05 4.25 -28.87
CA ARG A 505 18.61 5.35 -28.01
C ARG A 505 17.45 6.11 -28.66
N LEU A 506 17.54 6.41 -29.95
CA LEU A 506 16.49 7.08 -30.72
C LEU A 506 15.14 6.35 -30.62
N ARG A 507 15.13 5.01 -30.70
CA ARG A 507 13.89 4.23 -30.53
C ARG A 507 13.31 4.35 -29.11
N VAL A 508 14.16 4.44 -28.10
CA VAL A 508 13.74 4.59 -26.70
C VAL A 508 13.06 5.95 -26.50
N VAL A 509 13.63 7.03 -27.05
CA VAL A 509 13.14 8.39 -26.83
C VAL A 509 11.98 8.80 -27.77
N THR A 510 11.67 7.99 -28.80
CA THR A 510 10.62 8.28 -29.78
C THR A 510 9.28 8.62 -29.14
N ALA A 511 8.88 7.88 -28.12
CA ALA A 511 7.60 8.11 -27.42
C ALA A 511 7.57 9.45 -26.67
N SER A 512 8.69 9.82 -26.04
CA SER A 512 8.84 11.10 -25.33
C SER A 512 8.89 12.28 -26.30
N LEU A 513 9.63 12.17 -27.40
CA LEU A 513 9.70 13.19 -28.46
C LEU A 513 8.32 13.48 -29.06
N ARG A 514 7.50 12.45 -29.30
CA ARG A 514 6.13 12.64 -29.83
C ARG A 514 5.24 13.46 -28.89
N LYS A 515 5.43 13.33 -27.58
CA LYS A 515 4.68 14.09 -26.59
C LYS A 515 5.02 15.58 -26.56
N VAL A 516 6.20 15.96 -27.03
CA VAL A 516 6.64 17.36 -27.18
C VAL A 516 6.54 17.86 -28.64
N GLY A 517 5.79 17.16 -29.48
CA GLY A 517 5.50 17.62 -30.84
C GLY A 517 6.52 17.18 -31.90
N VAL A 518 7.40 16.23 -31.60
CA VAL A 518 8.36 15.68 -32.57
C VAL A 518 8.04 14.21 -32.87
N GLY A 519 7.49 13.95 -34.05
CA GLY A 519 7.29 12.60 -34.59
C GLY A 519 8.61 12.00 -35.09
N VAL A 520 8.83 10.71 -34.79
CA VAL A 520 9.98 9.95 -35.29
C VAL A 520 9.48 8.66 -35.89
N ASP A 521 9.66 8.53 -37.21
CA ASP A 521 9.26 7.34 -37.96
C ASP A 521 10.48 6.64 -38.57
N PHE A 522 10.42 5.32 -38.61
CA PHE A 522 11.49 4.48 -39.14
C PHE A 522 11.01 3.78 -40.40
N GLY A 523 11.67 4.02 -41.49
CA GLY A 523 11.33 3.52 -42.81
C GLY A 523 12.50 2.87 -43.57
N LYS A 524 12.23 2.52 -44.79
CA LYS A 524 13.23 2.13 -45.79
C LYS A 524 13.10 2.99 -47.02
N ALA A 525 14.20 3.52 -47.52
CA ALA A 525 14.23 4.24 -48.78
C ALA A 525 13.78 3.33 -49.94
N ARG A 526 13.16 3.93 -50.96
CA ARG A 526 12.76 3.20 -52.17
C ARG A 526 13.94 3.00 -53.16
N ASP A 527 15.15 2.84 -52.61
CA ASP A 527 16.34 2.51 -53.36
C ASP A 527 16.55 0.99 -53.48
N ARG A 528 17.43 0.56 -54.41
CA ARG A 528 17.75 -0.86 -54.62
C ARG A 528 18.35 -1.52 -53.38
N ARG A 529 18.89 -0.73 -52.43
CA ARG A 529 19.56 -1.21 -51.19
C ARG A 529 18.65 -1.23 -49.98
N GLN A 530 17.39 -0.73 -50.12
CA GLN A 530 16.42 -0.59 -49.02
C GLN A 530 17.06 0.07 -47.77
N THR A 531 17.79 1.17 -48.02
CA THR A 531 18.50 1.88 -46.95
C THR A 531 17.52 2.27 -45.82
N ARG A 532 17.90 1.99 -44.59
CA ARG A 532 17.08 2.37 -43.41
C ARG A 532 17.12 3.89 -43.26
N ILE A 533 15.96 4.52 -43.20
CA ILE A 533 15.81 5.95 -43.00
C ILE A 533 15.05 6.25 -41.70
N VAL A 534 15.33 7.43 -41.19
CA VAL A 534 14.64 8.06 -40.07
C VAL A 534 13.97 9.30 -40.63
N GLU A 535 12.74 9.50 -40.26
CA GLU A 535 11.94 10.69 -40.62
C GLU A 535 11.53 11.38 -39.33
N LEU A 536 11.80 12.69 -39.25
CA LEU A 536 11.39 13.55 -38.14
C LEU A 536 10.36 14.53 -38.69
N SER A 537 9.25 14.73 -37.97
CA SER A 537 8.17 15.65 -38.37
C SER A 537 7.58 16.35 -37.15
N LYS A 538 7.09 17.57 -37.31
CA LYS A 538 6.24 18.16 -36.27
C LYS A 538 4.89 17.45 -36.25
N VAL A 539 4.43 17.08 -35.06
CA VAL A 539 3.14 16.44 -34.82
C VAL A 539 2.37 17.26 -33.80
N GLU A 540 1.04 17.18 -33.85
CA GLU A 540 0.22 17.82 -32.82
C GLU A 540 0.54 17.24 -31.46
N VAL A 541 0.75 18.14 -30.50
CA VAL A 541 1.01 17.75 -29.09
C VAL A 541 -0.31 17.30 -28.48
N PRO A 542 -0.41 16.09 -27.95
CA PRO A 542 -1.67 15.54 -27.45
C PRO A 542 -2.33 16.34 -26.32
N PHE A 543 -1.62 17.30 -25.72
CA PHE A 543 -2.03 18.03 -24.51
C PHE A 543 -1.99 19.56 -24.62
N GLN A 544 -1.80 20.16 -25.80
CA GLN A 544 -1.96 21.62 -25.93
C GLN A 544 -3.44 21.98 -25.91
N GLN A 545 -3.86 22.77 -24.91
CA GLN A 545 -5.13 23.48 -24.93
C GLN A 545 -5.12 24.48 -26.11
N PRO A 546 -6.23 24.66 -26.84
CA PRO A 546 -6.35 25.76 -27.76
C PRO A 546 -6.16 27.08 -26.99
N ASP A 547 -5.26 27.92 -27.50
CA ASP A 547 -4.86 29.20 -26.95
C ASP A 547 -6.09 30.07 -26.63
N HIS A 548 -6.47 30.23 -25.35
CA HIS A 548 -7.57 31.08 -24.92
C HIS A 548 -7.34 32.58 -25.16
N ARG A 549 -6.17 32.98 -25.74
CA ARG A 549 -5.87 34.36 -26.09
C ARG A 549 -6.50 34.82 -27.41
N ALA A 550 -7.14 33.94 -28.17
CA ALA A 550 -7.76 34.31 -29.47
C ALA A 550 -9.23 34.74 -29.37
N GLN A 551 -9.87 34.71 -28.19
CA GLN A 551 -11.30 35.08 -28.06
C GLN A 551 -11.59 36.42 -27.38
N GLU A 552 -10.59 37.20 -27.01
CA GLU A 552 -10.80 38.61 -26.61
C GLU A 552 -10.45 39.59 -27.72
N ARG A 553 -11.18 39.52 -28.85
CA ARG A 553 -11.38 40.68 -29.69
C ARG A 553 -12.74 41.29 -29.37
N PRO A 554 -12.80 42.52 -28.87
CA PRO A 554 -14.07 43.20 -28.69
C PRO A 554 -14.73 43.40 -30.07
N PRO A 555 -16.06 43.29 -30.21
CA PRO A 555 -16.72 43.53 -31.46
C PRO A 555 -16.57 45.01 -31.86
N ALA A 556 -16.19 45.23 -33.11
CA ALA A 556 -16.06 46.55 -33.73
C ALA A 556 -17.36 47.33 -33.56
N ALA A 557 -17.23 48.57 -33.12
CA ALA A 557 -18.30 49.56 -33.04
C ALA A 557 -18.92 49.79 -34.42
N GLY A 558 -20.17 49.39 -34.59
CA GLY A 558 -21.04 49.75 -35.68
C GLY A 558 -21.99 50.86 -35.24
N THR A 559 -21.83 52.00 -35.88
CA THR A 559 -22.63 53.23 -35.79
C THR A 559 -24.07 53.03 -36.29
N THR A 560 -24.95 53.86 -35.69
CA THR A 560 -26.18 54.47 -36.19
C THR A 560 -27.52 53.93 -35.64
N GLY A 561 -28.25 54.90 -35.08
CA GLY A 561 -29.65 55.14 -35.35
C GLY A 561 -30.58 55.25 -34.13
N ALA A 562 -30.69 56.49 -33.65
CA ALA A 562 -31.92 57.19 -33.22
C ALA A 562 -33.19 56.38 -32.82
N ASP A 563 -33.79 56.56 -31.71
CA ASP A 563 -34.86 57.51 -31.37
C ASP A 563 -35.65 57.07 -30.11
N ARG A 564 -35.87 58.12 -29.29
CA ARG A 564 -37.09 58.43 -28.50
C ARG A 564 -37.57 57.59 -27.32
N ALA A 565 -37.55 58.31 -26.21
CA ALA A 565 -38.68 58.67 -25.33
C ALA A 565 -39.21 57.55 -24.41
N ASP A 566 -39.47 57.73 -23.16
CA ASP A 566 -39.95 58.82 -22.32
C ASP A 566 -40.01 58.33 -20.86
N ARG A 567 -39.69 59.27 -19.95
CA ARG A 567 -40.28 59.56 -18.64
C ARG A 567 -40.51 58.49 -17.54
N ALA A 568 -39.96 58.88 -16.47
CA ALA A 568 -40.55 59.22 -15.12
C ALA A 568 -40.74 57.99 -14.20
N ASP A 569 -40.52 58.02 -12.89
CA ASP A 569 -40.50 59.05 -11.85
C ASP A 569 -39.81 58.46 -10.62
N ARG A 570 -39.07 59.31 -9.88
CA ARG A 570 -39.02 59.59 -8.44
C ARG A 570 -39.64 58.55 -7.50
N ALA A 571 -39.08 58.20 -6.36
CA ALA A 571 -38.66 59.08 -5.22
C ALA A 571 -38.12 58.22 -4.07
N ASP A 572 -37.23 58.81 -3.28
CA ASP A 572 -37.12 58.91 -1.84
C ASP A 572 -37.19 57.61 -1.00
N GLY A 573 -36.37 57.37 -0.07
CA GLY A 573 -35.78 58.17 0.97
C GLY A 573 -35.24 57.30 2.11
N ALA A 574 -34.20 57.76 2.70
CA ALA A 574 -33.90 57.81 4.13
C ALA A 574 -33.68 56.57 5.00
N ASP A 575 -32.47 56.47 5.48
CA ASP A 575 -32.09 56.52 6.90
C ASP A 575 -32.36 55.31 7.82
N GLY A 576 -31.34 54.88 8.49
CA GLY A 576 -31.42 53.94 9.63
C GLY A 576 -30.08 53.42 10.08
N ARG A 577 -29.40 54.24 10.88
CA ARG A 577 -28.18 53.92 11.62
C ARG A 577 -28.47 52.88 12.70
N ASP A 578 -27.38 52.18 13.04
CA ASP A 578 -26.89 51.81 14.37
C ASP A 578 -26.94 50.34 14.79
N ALA A 579 -25.75 49.98 15.22
CA ALA A 579 -25.38 49.07 16.31
C ALA A 579 -25.35 47.54 16.03
N TYR A 580 -24.20 46.91 15.98
CA TYR A 580 -23.57 46.32 17.16
C TYR A 580 -22.10 45.91 16.91
N LYS A 581 -21.22 46.49 17.70
CA LYS A 581 -19.88 45.98 17.99
C LYS A 581 -20.01 44.73 18.87
N THR A 582 -19.33 43.69 18.56
CA THR A 582 -18.44 42.88 19.43
C THR A 582 -18.23 41.50 18.84
N ALA A 583 -17.03 41.20 18.43
CA ALA A 583 -16.35 39.90 18.47
C ALA A 583 -15.08 39.93 17.55
N GLY A 584 -14.12 40.70 17.98
CA GLY A 584 -12.78 40.71 17.37
C GLY A 584 -11.75 40.33 18.42
N ALA A 585 -11.51 39.02 18.60
CA ALA A 585 -10.34 38.56 19.36
C ALA A 585 -10.13 37.05 19.14
N SER A 586 -9.93 36.59 17.91
CA SER A 586 -9.48 35.22 17.66
C SER A 586 -8.82 35.01 16.26
N ARG A 587 -8.65 36.08 15.49
CA ARG A 587 -8.02 35.96 14.15
C ARG A 587 -6.51 36.15 14.09
N ASN A 588 -5.90 36.77 15.12
CA ASN A 588 -4.48 37.11 15.07
C ASN A 588 -3.50 36.02 15.52
N ALA A 589 -3.99 34.87 16.02
CA ALA A 589 -3.11 33.76 16.39
C ALA A 589 -2.87 32.77 15.20
N ILE A 590 -3.74 32.79 14.21
CA ILE A 590 -3.65 31.86 13.07
C ILE A 590 -2.79 32.42 11.93
N GLU A 591 -2.80 33.74 11.73
CA GLU A 591 -1.95 34.38 10.71
C GLU A 591 -0.46 34.38 11.07
N SER A 592 -0.09 34.29 12.36
CA SER A 592 1.31 34.24 12.79
C SER A 592 1.97 32.87 12.52
N LEU A 593 1.19 31.80 12.30
CA LEU A 593 1.71 30.47 11.98
C LEU A 593 1.85 30.25 10.47
N GLN A 594 1.05 30.92 9.66
CA GLN A 594 1.18 30.88 8.19
C GLN A 594 2.37 31.70 7.65
N SER A 595 2.91 32.63 8.43
CA SER A 595 4.11 33.39 8.10
C SER A 595 5.41 32.71 8.59
N ARG A 596 5.33 31.58 9.29
CA ARG A 596 6.48 30.87 9.88
C ARG A 596 6.69 29.43 9.37
N ALA A 597 5.90 28.98 8.36
CA ALA A 597 6.12 27.69 7.70
C ALA A 597 6.78 27.84 6.32
#